data_9ac5a1cb3911e38a9373a96c5644a586
#
_entry.id   9ac5a1cb3911e38a9373a96c5644a586
#
_cell.length_a   1.000
_cell.length_b   1.000
_cell.length_c   1.000
_cell.angle_alpha   90.00
_cell.angle_beta   90.00
_cell.angle_gamma   90.00
#
_symmetry.space_group_name_H-M   'P 1'
#
loop_
_entity.id
_entity.type
_entity.pdbx_description
1 polymer ?
#
loop_
_entity_poly.entity_id
_entity_poly.type
_entity_poly.pdbx_seq_one_letter_code
_entity_poly.pdbx_strand_id
1 'polypeptide(L)'
;MRERLKAQIEMLTLAPGLSGHEGPVRRLIRAELEKLGLPSATDRLGNLVATLEGDKTRPSVMVIGHMDQLGFLVRKIEASGLIRVERLGGVPERALAAQEVALVARDGRLLPAVIDRKSTL
;
A
#
# COMPACT_ATOMS: atom_id res chain seq x y z
N MET A 1 -22.36 -0.47 11.49
CA MET A 1 -20.93 -0.48 11.88
C MET A 1 -20.14 -1.57 11.14
N ARG A 2 -20.56 -2.82 11.18
CA ARG A 2 -19.85 -3.96 10.55
C ARG A 2 -19.64 -3.80 9.04
N GLU A 3 -20.67 -3.44 8.28
CA GLU A 3 -20.58 -3.25 6.82
C GLU A 3 -19.65 -2.08 6.44
N ARG A 4 -19.68 -0.99 7.20
CA ARG A 4 -18.76 0.13 6.97
C ARG A 4 -17.30 -0.28 7.20
N LEU A 5 -17.02 -1.03 8.27
CA LEU A 5 -15.69 -1.52 8.56
C LEU A 5 -15.19 -2.49 7.47
N LYS A 6 -16.07 -3.40 6.99
CA LYS A 6 -15.76 -4.30 5.88
C LYS A 6 -15.38 -3.52 4.62
N ALA A 7 -16.19 -2.55 4.23
CA ALA A 7 -15.93 -1.72 3.05
C ALA A 7 -14.60 -0.94 3.18
N GLN A 8 -14.28 -0.41 4.36
CA GLN A 8 -13.02 0.28 4.61
C GLN A 8 -11.81 -0.65 4.52
N ILE A 9 -11.91 -1.86 5.09
CA ILE A 9 -10.85 -2.87 4.99
C ILE A 9 -10.63 -3.25 3.52
N GLU A 10 -11.70 -3.56 2.79
CA GLU A 10 -11.64 -3.91 1.37
C GLU A 10 -11.00 -2.80 0.54
N MET A 11 -11.45 -1.57 0.71
CA MET A 11 -10.90 -0.40 0.02
C MET A 11 -9.39 -0.24 0.26
N LEU A 12 -8.92 -0.39 1.50
CA LEU A 12 -7.52 -0.21 1.85
C LEU A 12 -6.65 -1.40 1.40
N THR A 13 -7.17 -2.63 1.47
CA THR A 13 -6.41 -3.82 1.09
C THR A 13 -6.29 -4.00 -0.42
N LEU A 14 -7.24 -3.49 -1.21
CA LEU A 14 -7.19 -3.53 -2.67
C LEU A 14 -6.40 -2.37 -3.29
N ALA A 15 -6.11 -1.32 -2.52
CA ALA A 15 -5.33 -0.19 -3.02
C ALA A 15 -3.85 -0.57 -3.17
N PRO A 16 -3.19 -0.23 -4.29
CA PRO A 16 -1.76 -0.46 -4.44
C PRO A 16 -0.98 0.36 -3.40
N GLY A 17 -0.19 -0.32 -2.57
CA GLY A 17 0.52 0.29 -1.45
C GLY A 17 1.87 -0.37 -1.19
N LEU A 18 2.71 -0.55 -2.21
CA LEU A 18 4.05 -1.09 -2.02
C LEU A 18 4.89 -0.12 -1.16
N SER A 19 5.78 -0.67 -0.35
CA SER A 19 6.71 0.11 0.48
C SER A 19 7.47 1.15 -0.36
N GLY A 20 7.45 2.41 0.05
CA GLY A 20 7.94 3.57 -0.71
C GLY A 20 6.98 4.09 -1.79
N HIS A 21 5.85 3.43 -2.02
CA HIS A 21 4.83 3.78 -3.02
C HIS A 21 3.41 3.83 -2.42
N GLU A 22 3.27 4.19 -1.15
CA GLU A 22 2.01 4.20 -0.39
C GLU A 22 1.06 5.36 -0.78
N GLY A 23 1.43 6.16 -1.76
CA GLY A 23 0.64 7.32 -2.21
C GLY A 23 -0.85 7.04 -2.42
N PRO A 24 -1.26 5.96 -3.09
CA PRO A 24 -2.67 5.62 -3.27
C PRO A 24 -3.39 5.36 -1.94
N VAL A 25 -2.81 4.55 -1.06
CA VAL A 25 -3.37 4.25 0.27
C VAL A 25 -3.49 5.52 1.11
N ARG A 26 -2.45 6.36 1.12
CA ARG A 26 -2.44 7.64 1.83
C ARG A 26 -3.57 8.56 1.37
N ARG A 27 -3.85 8.64 0.07
CA ARG A 27 -4.98 9.44 -0.45
C ARG A 27 -6.33 8.93 0.04
N LEU A 28 -6.53 7.61 0.09
CA LEU A 28 -7.77 7.02 0.60
C LEU A 28 -7.97 7.31 2.08
N ILE A 29 -6.93 7.15 2.90
CA ILE A 29 -7.01 7.44 4.34
C ILE A 29 -7.28 8.93 4.56
N ARG A 30 -6.61 9.81 3.81
CA ARG A 30 -6.85 11.25 3.90
C ARG A 30 -8.30 11.60 3.58
N ALA A 31 -8.86 11.04 2.52
CA ALA A 31 -10.25 11.28 2.15
C ALA A 31 -11.23 10.81 3.23
N GLU A 32 -10.94 9.70 3.92
CA GLU A 32 -11.77 9.26 5.04
C GLU A 32 -11.65 10.19 6.27
N LEU A 33 -10.45 10.70 6.56
CA LEU A 33 -10.23 11.68 7.62
C LEU A 33 -10.95 12.99 7.33
N GLU A 34 -10.91 13.47 6.09
CA GLU A 34 -11.62 14.68 5.64
C GLU A 34 -13.15 14.57 5.83
N LYS A 35 -13.73 13.39 5.52
CA LYS A 35 -15.16 13.12 5.79
C LYS A 35 -15.53 13.22 7.27
N LEU A 36 -14.56 13.00 8.15
CA LEU A 36 -14.71 13.13 9.60
C LEU A 36 -14.40 14.54 10.12
N GLY A 37 -14.07 15.48 9.23
CA GLY A 37 -13.66 16.83 9.59
C GLY A 37 -12.27 16.89 10.25
N LEU A 38 -11.42 15.87 10.05
CA LEU A 38 -10.10 15.78 10.63
C LEU A 38 -9.04 16.21 9.60
N PRO A 39 -8.42 17.39 9.75
CA PRO A 39 -7.32 17.79 8.92
C PRO A 39 -6.11 16.87 9.12
N SER A 40 -5.41 16.57 8.03
CA SER A 40 -4.23 15.74 8.07
C SER A 40 -3.09 16.32 7.24
N ALA A 41 -1.86 16.06 7.64
CA ALA A 41 -0.65 16.48 6.95
C ALA A 41 0.22 15.28 6.59
N THR A 42 0.98 15.40 5.51
CA THR A 42 2.00 14.41 5.15
C THR A 42 3.36 14.98 5.50
N ASP A 43 4.15 14.24 6.27
CA ASP A 43 5.52 14.61 6.59
C ASP A 43 6.51 14.28 5.44
N ARG A 44 7.81 14.57 5.66
CA ARG A 44 8.86 14.33 4.66
C ARG A 44 9.13 12.84 4.39
N LEU A 45 8.78 11.96 5.31
CA LEU A 45 8.92 10.51 5.16
C LEU A 45 7.70 9.87 4.50
N GLY A 46 6.64 10.65 4.30
CA GLY A 46 5.39 10.17 3.73
C GLY A 46 4.38 9.68 4.75
N ASN A 47 4.61 9.85 6.04
CA ASN A 47 3.61 9.54 7.06
C ASN A 47 2.42 10.48 6.96
N LEU A 48 1.22 9.95 7.12
CA LEU A 48 0.01 10.75 7.26
C LEU A 48 -0.29 10.95 8.74
N VAL A 49 -0.33 12.20 9.17
CA VAL A 49 -0.56 12.58 10.57
C VAL A 49 -1.84 13.37 10.67
N ALA A 50 -2.73 12.96 11.56
CA ALA A 50 -3.92 13.72 11.97
C ALA A 50 -3.90 13.88 13.48
N THR A 51 -4.23 15.08 13.96
CA THR A 51 -4.26 15.39 15.38
C THR A 51 -5.68 15.70 15.82
N LEU A 52 -6.12 15.02 16.85
CA LEU A 52 -7.38 15.33 17.57
C LEU A 52 -7.02 16.09 18.83
N GLU A 53 -7.50 17.32 18.92
CA GLU A 53 -7.35 18.11 20.15
C GLU A 53 -8.15 17.48 21.27
N GLY A 54 -7.53 17.32 22.41
CA GLY A 54 -8.11 16.75 23.62
C GLY A 54 -7.90 17.62 24.84
N ASP A 55 -8.09 17.04 25.99
CA ASP A 55 -7.82 17.68 27.30
C ASP A 55 -6.33 17.87 27.50
N LYS A 56 -5.85 19.11 27.47
CA LYS A 56 -4.43 19.49 27.62
C LYS A 56 -3.84 19.18 28.98
N THR A 57 -4.66 18.84 29.97
CA THR A 57 -4.20 18.43 31.30
C THR A 57 -3.87 16.95 31.38
N ARG A 58 -4.15 16.19 30.34
CA ARG A 58 -3.91 14.74 30.25
C ARG A 58 -2.76 14.41 29.30
N PRO A 59 -2.10 13.27 29.49
CA PRO A 59 -1.10 12.79 28.56
C PRO A 59 -1.67 12.57 27.15
N SER A 60 -0.86 12.88 26.13
CA SER A 60 -1.21 12.57 24.73
C SER A 60 -1.12 11.07 24.47
N VAL A 61 -1.99 10.59 23.59
CA VAL A 61 -1.97 9.20 23.09
C VAL A 61 -1.67 9.23 21.60
N MET A 62 -0.69 8.44 21.17
CA MET A 62 -0.38 8.24 19.75
C MET A 62 -0.86 6.86 19.31
N VAL A 63 -1.69 6.81 18.25
CA VAL A 63 -2.08 5.57 17.58
C VAL A 63 -1.33 5.48 16.27
N ILE A 64 -0.65 4.37 16.03
CA ILE A 64 0.21 4.17 14.86
C ILE A 64 -0.25 2.94 14.09
N GLY A 65 -0.25 3.03 12.76
CA GLY A 65 -0.45 1.92 11.84
C GLY A 65 0.39 2.12 10.58
N HIS A 66 0.79 1.03 9.90
CA HIS A 66 1.50 1.13 8.64
C HIS A 66 0.53 1.11 7.45
N MET A 67 0.95 1.69 6.32
CA MET A 67 0.18 1.78 5.09
C MET A 67 0.67 0.82 3.99
N ASP A 68 1.89 0.33 4.12
CA ASP A 68 2.49 -0.49 3.08
C ASP A 68 2.02 -1.94 3.12
N GLN A 69 2.12 -2.57 1.97
CA GLN A 69 1.82 -3.99 1.76
C GLN A 69 3.02 -4.69 1.14
N LEU A 70 2.98 -6.02 1.20
CA LEU A 70 3.88 -6.90 0.48
C LEU A 70 3.74 -6.69 -1.03
N GLY A 71 4.82 -6.89 -1.77
CA GLY A 71 4.74 -6.85 -3.21
C GLY A 71 6.10 -6.93 -3.90
N PHE A 72 6.15 -6.40 -5.11
CA PHE A 72 7.31 -6.52 -5.98
C PHE A 72 7.65 -5.18 -6.63
N LEU A 73 8.94 -4.88 -6.69
CA LEU A 73 9.48 -3.75 -7.44
C LEU A 73 10.02 -4.25 -8.77
N VAL A 74 9.59 -3.62 -9.87
CA VAL A 74 10.13 -3.93 -11.20
C VAL A 74 11.59 -3.48 -11.27
N ARG A 75 12.48 -4.43 -11.52
CA ARG A 75 13.92 -4.16 -11.69
C ARG A 75 14.32 -3.99 -13.15
N LYS A 76 13.74 -4.78 -14.03
CA LYS A 76 14.09 -4.79 -15.45
C LYS A 76 12.96 -5.37 -16.29
N ILE A 77 12.79 -4.84 -17.46
CA ILE A 77 11.98 -5.43 -18.52
C ILE A 77 12.94 -5.98 -19.56
N GLU A 78 12.92 -7.30 -19.78
CA GLU A 78 13.77 -7.99 -20.76
C GLU A 78 13.28 -7.76 -22.17
N ALA A 79 14.17 -7.93 -23.17
CA ALA A 79 13.80 -7.84 -24.57
C ALA A 79 12.75 -8.90 -24.99
N SER A 80 12.66 -10.01 -24.28
CA SER A 80 11.66 -11.06 -24.43
C SER A 80 10.26 -10.66 -23.92
N GLY A 81 10.13 -9.52 -23.23
CA GLY A 81 8.91 -9.09 -22.56
C GLY A 81 8.76 -9.61 -21.13
N LEU A 82 9.66 -10.47 -20.66
CA LEU A 82 9.67 -10.89 -19.25
C LEU A 82 10.08 -9.74 -18.34
N ILE A 83 9.43 -9.67 -17.18
CA ILE A 83 9.68 -8.64 -16.18
C ILE A 83 10.40 -9.26 -14.98
N ARG A 84 11.59 -8.75 -14.68
CA ARG A 84 12.31 -9.10 -13.45
C ARG A 84 11.89 -8.20 -12.32
N VAL A 85 11.56 -8.82 -11.21
CA VAL A 85 11.08 -8.12 -10.01
C VAL A 85 11.93 -8.44 -8.80
N GLU A 86 12.02 -7.49 -7.89
CA GLU A 86 12.54 -7.65 -6.52
C GLU A 86 11.38 -7.76 -5.55
N ARG A 87 11.45 -8.71 -4.64
CA ARG A 87 10.45 -8.90 -3.60
C ARG A 87 10.66 -7.88 -2.47
N LEU A 88 9.59 -7.20 -2.08
CA LEU A 88 9.53 -6.37 -0.89
C LEU A 88 8.59 -7.00 0.12
N GLY A 89 9.13 -7.26 1.32
CA GLY A 89 8.40 -7.92 2.41
C GLY A 89 8.50 -9.46 2.41
N GLY A 90 7.83 -10.07 3.37
CA GLY A 90 7.97 -11.49 3.73
C GLY A 90 7.07 -12.43 2.94
N VAL A 91 7.04 -12.37 1.61
CA VAL A 91 6.26 -13.32 0.80
C VAL A 91 7.00 -14.66 0.68
N PRO A 92 6.42 -15.79 1.06
CA PRO A 92 7.05 -17.10 0.91
C PRO A 92 7.28 -17.46 -0.56
N GLU A 93 8.51 -17.79 -0.94
CA GLU A 93 8.85 -18.10 -2.34
C GLU A 93 8.04 -19.26 -2.93
N ARG A 94 7.71 -20.24 -2.11
CA ARG A 94 6.90 -21.42 -2.52
C ARG A 94 5.49 -21.05 -2.96
N ALA A 95 4.97 -19.90 -2.51
CA ALA A 95 3.63 -19.44 -2.84
C ALA A 95 3.57 -18.54 -4.08
N LEU A 96 4.72 -18.24 -4.71
CA LEU A 96 4.79 -17.22 -5.78
C LEU A 96 4.46 -17.78 -7.16
N ALA A 97 4.85 -19.02 -7.46
CA ALA A 97 4.64 -19.58 -8.79
C ALA A 97 3.14 -19.62 -9.16
N ALA A 98 2.82 -19.21 -10.37
CA ALA A 98 1.48 -19.14 -10.92
C ALA A 98 0.51 -18.16 -10.19
N GLN A 99 1.03 -17.28 -9.30
CA GLN A 99 0.19 -16.27 -8.69
C GLN A 99 -0.08 -15.13 -9.67
N GLU A 100 -1.34 -14.69 -9.69
CA GLU A 100 -1.74 -13.46 -10.36
C GLU A 100 -1.31 -12.24 -9.54
N VAL A 101 -0.78 -11.25 -10.22
CA VAL A 101 -0.37 -9.97 -9.63
C VAL A 101 -0.85 -8.82 -10.51
N ALA A 102 -1.01 -7.65 -9.91
CA ALA A 102 -1.30 -6.43 -10.63
C ALA A 102 -0.01 -5.61 -10.81
N LEU A 103 0.38 -5.37 -12.06
CA LEU A 103 1.46 -4.47 -12.41
C LEU A 103 0.91 -3.04 -12.47
N VAL A 104 1.44 -2.14 -11.67
CA VAL A 104 1.08 -0.72 -11.69
C VAL A 104 1.90 -0.01 -12.75
N ALA A 105 1.26 0.44 -13.82
CA ALA A 105 1.91 1.22 -14.87
C ALA A 105 2.14 2.67 -14.43
N ARG A 106 2.99 3.40 -15.16
CA ARG A 106 3.33 4.80 -14.85
C ARG A 106 2.11 5.73 -14.81
N ASP A 107 1.10 5.45 -15.63
CA ASP A 107 -0.17 6.19 -15.68
C ASP A 107 -1.19 5.74 -14.62
N GLY A 108 -0.81 4.83 -13.74
CA GLY A 108 -1.64 4.29 -12.67
C GLY A 108 -2.55 3.13 -13.07
N ARG A 109 -2.56 2.70 -14.35
CA ARG A 109 -3.33 1.53 -14.77
C ARG A 109 -2.79 0.26 -14.13
N LEU A 110 -3.70 -0.63 -13.76
CA LEU A 110 -3.39 -1.96 -13.30
C LEU A 110 -3.42 -2.94 -14.48
N LEU A 111 -2.29 -3.57 -14.74
CA LEU A 111 -2.16 -4.58 -15.79
C LEU A 111 -2.04 -5.96 -15.13
N PRO A 112 -2.85 -6.95 -15.54
CA PRO A 112 -2.73 -8.30 -15.01
C PRO A 112 -1.40 -8.92 -15.45
N ALA A 113 -0.75 -9.61 -14.53
CA ALA A 113 0.47 -10.35 -14.78
C ALA A 113 0.48 -11.64 -13.95
N VAL A 114 1.31 -12.59 -14.32
CA VAL A 114 1.48 -13.87 -13.64
C VAL A 114 2.95 -14.08 -13.30
N ILE A 115 3.21 -14.54 -12.10
CA ILE A 115 4.57 -14.92 -11.70
C ILE A 115 4.87 -16.31 -12.27
N ASP A 116 5.83 -16.39 -13.20
CA ASP A 116 6.24 -17.66 -13.81
C ASP A 116 7.06 -18.50 -12.82
N ARG A 117 8.29 -18.05 -12.54
CA ARG A 117 9.20 -18.79 -11.66
C ARG A 117 10.31 -17.89 -11.11
N LYS A 118 10.98 -18.38 -10.08
CA LYS A 118 12.23 -17.80 -9.64
C LYS A 118 13.34 -18.12 -10.67
N SER A 119 13.92 -17.09 -11.27
CA SER A 119 15.20 -17.23 -11.98
C SER A 119 16.32 -17.14 -10.95
N THR A 120 16.98 -18.25 -10.67
CA THR A 120 18.31 -18.25 -10.03
C THR A 120 19.32 -17.78 -11.08
N LEU A 121 19.83 -16.57 -10.91
CA LEU A 121 21.08 -16.12 -11.54
C LEU A 121 22.19 -16.30 -10.57
#